data_451093c0cfbf6175f6ca8a9de770b2bf
#
_entry.id   451093c0cfbf6175f6ca8a9de770b2bf
#
_cell.length_a   1.000
_cell.length_b   1.000
_cell.length_c   1.000
_cell.angle_alpha   90.00
_cell.angle_beta   90.00
_cell.angle_gamma   90.00
#
_symmetry.space_group_name_H-M   'P 1'
#
loop_
_entity.id
_entity.type
_entity.pdbx_description
1 polymer ?
#
loop_
_entity_poly.entity_id
_entity_poly.type
_entity_poly.pdbx_seq_one_letter_code
_entity_poly.pdbx_strand_id
1 'polypeptide(L)'
;MIRKTFAALAVFLWLAVPAMADDSRQMVEMPAMMRDHMLANMRDHLRTLDQILAELAKGDAKSAADTAESRLGMSSLDAHGAEHMAPMMPPGMRDIGTSLHHAASRFAIAVHDAELEPPEQGARMVFAALREMTAACEACHAGYRLR
;
A
#
# COMPACT_ATOMS: atom_id res chain seq x y z
N MET A 1 -57.66 47.17 -20.78
CA MET A 1 -56.47 46.73 -21.57
C MET A 1 -55.45 46.11 -20.62
N ILE A 2 -55.39 44.75 -20.55
CA ILE A 2 -54.54 44.01 -19.64
C ILE A 2 -53.41 43.42 -20.52
N ARG A 3 -52.17 43.95 -20.36
CA ARG A 3 -50.99 43.43 -21.02
C ARG A 3 -50.47 42.20 -20.22
N LYS A 4 -50.55 41.02 -20.81
CA LYS A 4 -49.95 39.79 -20.31
C LYS A 4 -48.49 39.77 -20.72
N THR A 5 -47.57 39.95 -19.76
CA THR A 5 -46.14 39.74 -19.93
C THR A 5 -45.83 38.25 -19.67
N PHE A 6 -45.45 37.52 -20.71
CA PHE A 6 -44.89 36.15 -20.59
C PHE A 6 -43.42 36.25 -20.22
N ALA A 7 -43.06 35.84 -19.02
CA ALA A 7 -41.68 35.64 -18.62
C ALA A 7 -41.24 34.27 -19.11
N ALA A 8 -40.31 34.25 -20.08
CA ALA A 8 -39.67 33.01 -20.54
C ALA A 8 -38.58 32.59 -19.54
N LEU A 9 -38.81 31.48 -18.84
CA LEU A 9 -37.84 30.88 -17.94
C LEU A 9 -36.88 30.01 -18.77
N ALA A 10 -35.67 30.54 -19.04
CA ALA A 10 -34.61 29.77 -19.70
C ALA A 10 -33.98 28.80 -18.69
N VAL A 11 -34.29 27.51 -18.76
CA VAL A 11 -33.65 26.45 -17.99
C VAL A 11 -32.31 26.12 -18.63
N PHE A 12 -31.21 26.59 -18.04
CA PHE A 12 -29.85 26.18 -18.39
C PHE A 12 -29.61 24.78 -17.86
N LEU A 13 -29.74 23.76 -18.72
CA LEU A 13 -29.30 22.39 -18.42
C LEU A 13 -27.77 22.38 -18.46
N TRP A 14 -27.13 22.47 -17.29
CA TRP A 14 -25.71 22.20 -17.16
C TRP A 14 -25.49 20.70 -17.41
N LEU A 15 -24.98 20.35 -18.60
CA LEU A 15 -24.43 19.03 -18.87
C LEU A 15 -23.16 18.90 -18.06
N ALA A 16 -23.26 18.26 -16.89
CA ALA A 16 -22.10 17.84 -16.11
C ALA A 16 -21.37 16.75 -16.93
N VAL A 17 -20.34 17.17 -17.68
CA VAL A 17 -19.40 16.23 -18.29
C VAL A 17 -18.65 15.60 -17.11
N PRO A 18 -18.71 14.24 -16.91
CA PRO A 18 -17.93 13.61 -15.88
C PRO A 18 -16.46 13.91 -16.16
N ALA A 19 -15.80 14.64 -15.25
CA ALA A 19 -14.36 14.81 -15.29
C ALA A 19 -13.75 13.43 -15.09
N MET A 20 -13.31 12.80 -16.18
CA MET A 20 -12.47 11.61 -16.12
C MET A 20 -11.16 12.07 -15.49
N ALA A 21 -10.95 11.71 -14.21
CA ALA A 21 -9.68 11.95 -13.56
C ALA A 21 -8.61 11.19 -14.35
N ASP A 22 -7.66 11.89 -14.93
CA ASP A 22 -6.55 11.28 -15.65
C ASP A 22 -5.69 10.53 -14.62
N ASP A 23 -5.56 9.20 -14.78
CA ASP A 23 -4.75 8.37 -13.91
C ASP A 23 -3.29 8.49 -14.34
N SER A 24 -2.55 9.39 -13.71
CA SER A 24 -1.16 9.72 -14.02
C SER A 24 -0.16 8.63 -13.62
N ARG A 25 -0.60 7.55 -12.97
CA ARG A 25 0.29 6.44 -12.58
C ARG A 25 0.86 5.74 -13.80
N GLN A 26 2.14 5.36 -13.71
CA GLN A 26 2.79 4.58 -14.77
C GLN A 26 2.07 3.23 -14.94
N MET A 27 1.60 2.97 -16.16
CA MET A 27 1.06 1.67 -16.52
C MET A 27 2.19 0.66 -16.65
N VAL A 28 2.07 -0.48 -15.95
CA VAL A 28 3.00 -1.60 -16.04
C VAL A 28 2.27 -2.76 -16.72
N GLU A 29 2.73 -3.12 -17.91
CA GLU A 29 2.20 -4.26 -18.65
C GLU A 29 2.92 -5.53 -18.21
N MET A 30 2.14 -6.56 -17.85
CA MET A 30 2.65 -7.86 -17.44
C MET A 30 1.88 -8.98 -18.15
N PRO A 31 2.52 -10.13 -18.43
CA PRO A 31 1.80 -11.33 -18.81
C PRO A 31 0.73 -11.65 -17.77
N ALA A 32 -0.44 -12.13 -18.22
CA ALA A 32 -1.60 -12.34 -17.33
C ALA A 32 -1.27 -13.14 -16.07
N MET A 33 -0.50 -14.23 -16.20
CA MET A 33 -0.08 -15.06 -15.07
C MET A 33 0.77 -14.27 -14.06
N MET A 34 1.69 -13.42 -14.52
CA MET A 34 2.56 -12.62 -13.65
C MET A 34 1.77 -11.50 -12.96
N ARG A 35 0.85 -10.87 -13.68
CA ARG A 35 -0.08 -9.90 -13.10
C ARG A 35 -0.93 -10.53 -12.01
N ASP A 36 -1.51 -11.70 -12.25
CA ASP A 36 -2.35 -12.40 -11.29
C ASP A 36 -1.55 -12.82 -10.05
N HIS A 37 -0.29 -13.23 -10.23
CA HIS A 37 0.64 -13.49 -9.13
C HIS A 37 0.94 -12.22 -8.33
N MET A 38 1.27 -11.11 -9.00
CA MET A 38 1.48 -9.82 -8.33
C MET A 38 0.27 -9.39 -7.51
N LEU A 39 -0.93 -9.50 -8.07
CA LEU A 39 -2.18 -9.16 -7.37
C LEU A 39 -2.45 -10.10 -6.19
N ALA A 40 -2.05 -11.37 -6.27
CA ALA A 40 -2.12 -12.31 -5.16
C ALA A 40 -1.17 -11.89 -4.03
N ASN A 41 0.08 -11.53 -4.35
CA ASN A 41 1.05 -11.01 -3.39
C ASN A 41 0.52 -9.74 -2.70
N MET A 42 -0.05 -8.79 -3.47
CA MET A 42 -0.61 -7.55 -2.88
C MET A 42 -1.75 -7.85 -1.88
N ARG A 43 -2.62 -8.81 -2.19
CA ARG A 43 -3.66 -9.24 -1.25
C ARG A 43 -3.09 -9.93 0.00
N ASP A 44 -2.00 -10.66 -0.16
CA ASP A 44 -1.31 -11.31 0.95
C ASP A 44 -0.60 -10.27 1.83
N HIS A 45 0.05 -9.27 1.24
CA HIS A 45 0.65 -8.15 1.97
C HIS A 45 -0.39 -7.43 2.86
N LEU A 46 -1.59 -7.17 2.30
CA LEU A 46 -2.65 -6.51 3.06
C LEU A 46 -3.15 -7.38 4.24
N ARG A 47 -3.33 -8.71 4.02
CA ARG A 47 -3.69 -9.63 5.11
C ARG A 47 -2.60 -9.70 6.17
N THR A 48 -1.35 -9.70 5.76
CA THR A 48 -0.21 -9.72 6.69
C THR A 48 -0.16 -8.45 7.52
N LEU A 49 -0.39 -7.29 6.92
CA LEU A 49 -0.49 -6.03 7.65
C LEU A 49 -1.64 -6.04 8.67
N ASP A 50 -2.82 -6.54 8.28
CA ASP A 50 -3.96 -6.70 9.18
C ASP A 50 -3.62 -7.63 10.36
N GLN A 51 -2.94 -8.75 10.11
CA GLN A 51 -2.49 -9.66 11.15
C GLN A 51 -1.49 -9.00 12.10
N ILE A 52 -0.49 -8.29 11.59
CA ILE A 52 0.48 -7.53 12.41
C ILE A 52 -0.26 -6.55 13.34
N LEU A 53 -1.21 -5.79 12.81
CA LEU A 53 -2.01 -4.85 13.59
C LEU A 53 -2.86 -5.55 14.66
N ALA A 54 -3.44 -6.71 14.34
CA ALA A 54 -4.21 -7.51 15.29
C ALA A 54 -3.34 -8.07 16.42
N GLU A 55 -2.12 -8.50 16.14
CA GLU A 55 -1.15 -8.97 17.12
C GLU A 55 -0.70 -7.82 18.03
N LEU A 56 -0.34 -6.68 17.48
CA LEU A 56 -0.01 -5.46 18.24
C LEU A 56 -1.18 -5.02 19.15
N ALA A 57 -2.41 -5.06 18.65
CA ALA A 57 -3.59 -4.69 19.41
C ALA A 57 -3.86 -5.61 20.62
N LYS A 58 -3.37 -6.85 20.57
CA LYS A 58 -3.41 -7.82 21.69
C LYS A 58 -2.23 -7.67 22.65
N GLY A 59 -1.27 -6.82 22.33
CA GLY A 59 -0.01 -6.70 23.08
C GLY A 59 1.01 -7.81 22.76
N ASP A 60 0.77 -8.58 21.70
CA ASP A 60 1.69 -9.64 21.23
C ASP A 60 2.67 -9.10 20.21
N ALA A 61 3.57 -8.24 20.68
CA ALA A 61 4.56 -7.58 19.86
C ALA A 61 5.52 -8.59 19.20
N LYS A 62 5.85 -9.67 19.90
CA LYS A 62 6.74 -10.71 19.35
C LYS A 62 6.11 -11.38 18.11
N SER A 63 4.87 -11.82 18.21
CA SER A 63 4.17 -12.40 17.05
C SER A 63 4.06 -11.42 15.89
N ALA A 64 3.82 -10.13 16.16
CA ALA A 64 3.81 -9.09 15.14
C ALA A 64 5.17 -8.97 14.42
N ALA A 65 6.28 -9.03 15.15
CA ALA A 65 7.63 -9.03 14.57
C ALA A 65 7.90 -10.27 13.72
N ASP A 66 7.57 -11.46 14.24
CA ASP A 66 7.74 -12.74 13.54
C ASP A 66 6.89 -12.79 12.25
N THR A 67 5.64 -12.31 12.32
CA THR A 67 4.75 -12.20 11.15
C THR A 67 5.31 -11.24 10.12
N ALA A 68 5.77 -10.07 10.53
CA ALA A 68 6.34 -9.08 9.63
C ALA A 68 7.58 -9.63 8.90
N GLU A 69 8.53 -10.23 9.62
CA GLU A 69 9.75 -10.77 9.02
C GLU A 69 9.45 -11.95 8.10
N SER A 70 8.67 -12.93 8.56
CA SER A 70 8.45 -14.16 7.80
C SER A 70 7.57 -13.96 6.56
N ARG A 71 6.70 -12.95 6.54
CA ARG A 71 5.73 -12.75 5.47
C ARG A 71 5.92 -11.48 4.64
N LEU A 72 6.63 -10.49 5.14
CA LEU A 72 6.93 -9.23 4.44
C LEU A 72 8.40 -8.87 4.45
N GLY A 73 9.21 -9.43 5.37
CA GLY A 73 10.63 -9.13 5.49
C GLY A 73 11.46 -9.73 4.35
N MET A 74 12.76 -9.55 4.43
CA MET A 74 13.71 -10.05 3.44
C MET A 74 13.69 -11.59 3.31
N SER A 75 13.33 -12.30 4.38
CA SER A 75 13.18 -13.76 4.36
C SER A 75 11.98 -14.27 3.54
N SER A 76 11.05 -13.39 3.16
CA SER A 76 9.84 -13.74 2.38
C SER A 76 10.01 -13.64 0.86
N LEU A 77 11.15 -13.17 0.35
CA LEU A 77 11.35 -12.87 -1.07
C LEU A 77 11.10 -14.07 -1.99
N ASP A 78 11.57 -15.24 -1.60
CA ASP A 78 11.38 -16.47 -2.38
C ASP A 78 9.90 -16.87 -2.46
N ALA A 79 9.17 -16.74 -1.34
CA ALA A 79 7.73 -17.03 -1.29
C ALA A 79 6.91 -16.08 -2.19
N HIS A 80 7.38 -14.86 -2.39
CA HIS A 80 6.77 -13.88 -3.30
C HIS A 80 7.21 -14.04 -4.76
N GLY A 81 8.13 -14.96 -5.07
CA GLY A 81 8.67 -15.14 -6.41
C GLY A 81 9.43 -13.92 -6.91
N ALA A 82 10.13 -13.20 -6.02
CA ALA A 82 10.77 -11.92 -6.30
C ALA A 82 11.74 -11.98 -7.47
N GLU A 83 12.54 -13.04 -7.59
CA GLU A 83 13.48 -13.25 -8.69
C GLU A 83 12.77 -13.30 -10.05
N HIS A 84 11.62 -13.97 -10.12
CA HIS A 84 10.84 -14.13 -11.36
C HIS A 84 10.05 -12.87 -11.71
N MET A 85 9.64 -12.11 -10.68
CA MET A 85 8.88 -10.88 -10.86
C MET A 85 9.75 -9.67 -11.24
N ALA A 86 10.99 -9.61 -10.75
CA ALA A 86 11.87 -8.48 -10.92
C ALA A 86 12.08 -8.04 -12.39
N PRO A 87 12.27 -8.94 -13.38
CA PRO A 87 12.42 -8.54 -14.77
C PRO A 87 11.18 -7.89 -15.39
N MET A 88 10.00 -8.11 -14.80
CA MET A 88 8.72 -7.59 -15.31
C MET A 88 8.38 -6.20 -14.76
N MET A 89 9.15 -5.73 -13.77
CA MET A 89 8.90 -4.45 -13.11
C MET A 89 9.85 -3.36 -13.60
N PRO A 90 9.36 -2.11 -13.78
CA PRO A 90 10.24 -0.96 -13.93
C PRO A 90 11.23 -0.83 -12.77
N PRO A 91 12.45 -0.30 -12.99
CA PRO A 91 13.45 -0.18 -11.92
C PRO A 91 12.91 0.47 -10.64
N GLY A 92 12.24 1.62 -10.73
CA GLY A 92 11.69 2.30 -9.56
C GLY A 92 10.63 1.48 -8.82
N MET A 93 9.83 0.67 -9.51
CA MET A 93 8.86 -0.23 -8.88
C MET A 93 9.57 -1.34 -8.09
N ARG A 94 10.67 -1.90 -8.65
CA ARG A 94 11.48 -2.91 -7.95
C ARG A 94 12.14 -2.34 -6.70
N ASP A 95 12.69 -1.12 -6.81
CA ASP A 95 13.38 -0.45 -5.70
C ASP A 95 12.40 -0.19 -4.54
N ILE A 96 11.18 0.24 -4.84
CA ILE A 96 10.12 0.41 -3.84
C ILE A 96 9.72 -0.94 -3.23
N GLY A 97 9.56 -2.00 -4.04
CA GLY A 97 9.25 -3.34 -3.54
C GLY A 97 10.34 -3.86 -2.59
N THR A 98 11.61 -3.72 -2.98
CA THR A 98 12.76 -4.07 -2.12
C THR A 98 12.76 -3.24 -0.83
N SER A 99 12.43 -1.95 -0.91
CA SER A 99 12.33 -1.07 0.25
C SER A 99 11.25 -1.51 1.23
N LEU A 100 10.12 -2.06 0.75
CA LEU A 100 9.08 -2.65 1.61
C LEU A 100 9.63 -3.82 2.42
N HIS A 101 10.31 -4.77 1.76
CA HIS A 101 10.87 -5.95 2.44
C HIS A 101 11.93 -5.56 3.48
N HIS A 102 12.81 -4.61 3.15
CA HIS A 102 13.74 -4.04 4.13
C HIS A 102 13.02 -3.34 5.29
N ALA A 103 11.95 -2.59 5.02
CA ALA A 103 11.20 -1.90 6.07
C ALA A 103 10.51 -2.89 7.01
N ALA A 104 10.00 -4.02 6.49
CA ALA A 104 9.40 -5.07 7.32
C ALA A 104 10.44 -5.76 8.22
N SER A 105 11.64 -6.05 7.70
CA SER A 105 12.73 -6.57 8.54
C SER A 105 13.18 -5.56 9.61
N ARG A 106 13.26 -4.26 9.27
CA ARG A 106 13.55 -3.21 10.28
C ARG A 106 12.44 -3.07 11.30
N PHE A 107 11.17 -3.25 10.90
CA PHE A 107 10.05 -3.27 11.85
C PHE A 107 10.21 -4.40 12.88
N ALA A 108 10.56 -5.61 12.45
CA ALA A 108 10.80 -6.73 13.36
C ALA A 108 11.93 -6.41 14.37
N ILE A 109 13.02 -5.80 13.92
CA ILE A 109 14.12 -5.33 14.80
C ILE A 109 13.60 -4.26 15.76
N ALA A 110 12.90 -3.24 15.26
CA ALA A 110 12.40 -2.14 16.09
C ALA A 110 11.42 -2.59 17.18
N VAL A 111 10.65 -3.65 16.94
CA VAL A 111 9.78 -4.27 17.97
C VAL A 111 10.62 -4.85 19.11
N HIS A 112 11.70 -5.58 18.79
CA HIS A 112 12.59 -6.14 19.83
C HIS A 112 13.30 -5.04 20.61
N ASP A 113 13.79 -4.01 19.92
CA ASP A 113 14.47 -2.88 20.57
C ASP A 113 13.51 -2.10 21.48
N ALA A 114 12.24 -1.98 21.08
CA ALA A 114 11.20 -1.30 21.84
C ALA A 114 10.91 -1.94 23.20
N GLU A 115 11.15 -3.26 23.36
CA GLU A 115 10.97 -3.95 24.63
C GLU A 115 11.99 -3.49 25.70
N LEU A 116 13.09 -2.88 25.28
CA LEU A 116 14.15 -2.36 26.17
C LEU A 116 13.90 -0.90 26.59
N GLU A 117 12.89 -0.27 26.03
CA GLU A 117 12.60 1.15 26.21
C GLU A 117 11.38 1.39 27.12
N PRO A 118 11.24 2.57 27.70
CA PRO A 118 10.00 2.95 28.38
C PRO A 118 8.79 2.77 27.45
N PRO A 119 7.63 2.32 27.94
CA PRO A 119 6.49 1.91 27.11
C PRO A 119 6.06 2.94 26.07
N GLU A 120 6.06 4.23 26.42
CA GLU A 120 5.68 5.30 25.49
C GLU A 120 6.74 5.49 24.37
N GLN A 121 8.02 5.35 24.68
CA GLN A 121 9.11 5.43 23.72
C GLN A 121 9.09 4.21 22.81
N GLY A 122 8.95 3.01 23.37
CA GLY A 122 8.83 1.76 22.62
C GLY A 122 7.67 1.82 21.64
N ALA A 123 6.50 2.28 22.08
CA ALA A 123 5.34 2.43 21.19
C ALA A 123 5.63 3.38 20.01
N ARG A 124 6.30 4.52 20.27
CA ARG A 124 6.68 5.45 19.18
C ARG A 124 7.63 4.80 18.18
N MET A 125 8.58 3.97 18.63
CA MET A 125 9.51 3.24 17.76
C MET A 125 8.77 2.25 16.86
N VAL A 126 7.86 1.47 17.43
CA VAL A 126 7.04 0.50 16.68
C VAL A 126 6.18 1.21 15.61
N PHE A 127 5.49 2.30 15.97
CA PHE A 127 4.68 3.05 15.02
C PHE A 127 5.52 3.75 13.94
N ALA A 128 6.72 4.23 14.27
CA ALA A 128 7.62 4.82 13.28
C ALA A 128 8.08 3.78 12.25
N ALA A 129 8.45 2.59 12.69
CA ALA A 129 8.84 1.50 11.82
C ALA A 129 7.66 0.97 10.97
N LEU A 130 6.46 0.88 11.54
CA LEU A 130 5.23 0.51 10.82
C LEU A 130 4.91 1.54 9.71
N ARG A 131 5.12 2.83 9.99
CA ARG A 131 4.95 3.89 8.99
C ARG A 131 5.90 3.73 7.80
N GLU A 132 7.15 3.27 8.01
CA GLU A 132 8.07 3.02 6.89
C GLU A 132 7.56 1.92 5.95
N MET A 133 6.96 0.85 6.49
CA MET A 133 6.34 -0.20 5.69
C MET A 133 5.17 0.35 4.86
N THR A 134 4.25 1.06 5.50
CA THR A 134 3.07 1.62 4.81
C THR A 134 3.44 2.71 3.81
N ALA A 135 4.51 3.47 4.04
CA ALA A 135 5.01 4.45 3.09
C ALA A 135 5.53 3.80 1.79
N ALA A 136 6.14 2.61 1.87
CA ALA A 136 6.54 1.87 0.67
C ALA A 136 5.31 1.36 -0.12
N CYS A 137 4.27 0.89 0.58
CA CYS A 137 3.00 0.52 -0.06
C CYS A 137 2.38 1.72 -0.79
N GLU A 138 2.30 2.87 -0.12
CA GLU A 138 1.76 4.11 -0.68
C GLU A 138 2.55 4.56 -1.92
N ALA A 139 3.87 4.62 -1.83
CA ALA A 139 4.74 5.05 -2.94
C ALA A 139 4.55 4.18 -4.19
N CYS A 140 4.42 2.85 -4.03
CA CYS A 140 4.16 1.95 -5.14
C CYS A 140 2.77 2.22 -5.75
N HIS A 141 1.74 2.29 -4.93
CA HIS A 141 0.35 2.45 -5.37
C HIS A 141 0.05 3.84 -5.93
N ALA A 142 0.78 4.87 -5.49
CA ALA A 142 0.70 6.21 -6.06
C ALA A 142 1.42 6.33 -7.42
N GLY A 143 2.49 5.55 -7.63
CA GLY A 143 3.32 5.64 -8.84
C GLY A 143 2.94 4.69 -9.97
N TYR A 144 2.34 3.53 -9.64
CA TYR A 144 2.18 2.43 -10.60
C TYR A 144 0.77 1.84 -10.60
N ARG A 145 0.36 1.31 -11.76
CA ARG A 145 -0.84 0.50 -11.94
C ARG A 145 -0.57 -0.64 -12.92
N LEU A 146 -1.24 -1.77 -12.77
CA LEU A 146 -1.07 -2.95 -13.62
C LEU A 146 -2.13 -3.01 -14.71
N ARG A 147 -1.76 -3.59 -15.85
CA ARG A 147 -2.68 -3.95 -16.92
C ARG A 147 -2.47 -5.40 -17.36
#